data_dedbda3cd8e7cffb0a63cb36436e502d
#
_entry.id   dedbda3cd8e7cffb0a63cb36436e502d
#
_cell.length_a   1.000
_cell.length_b   1.000
_cell.length_c   1.000
_cell.angle_alpha   90.00
_cell.angle_beta   90.00
_cell.angle_gamma   90.00
#
_symmetry.space_group_name_H-M   'P 1'
#
loop_
_entity.id
_entity.type
_entity.pdbx_description
1 polymer ?
#
loop_
_entity_poly.entity_id
_entity_poly.type
_entity_poly.pdbx_seq_one_letter_code
_entity_poly.pdbx_strand_id
1 'polypeptide(L)'
;MSHMKSTSQKITLLAALIGTSFSLMAADLDMSVDSNDLAIKGYDPVAYFANEGPVKGTSEFTATYKNAIYNFASSENRDEFRANPEAYAPQYGGYCAFGVAMGKKFKTDPLAWKVEDGKLYLNLDKSVQKRWLENTQEFIQDANSNWTTIKTVEAYKL
;
A
#
# COMPACT_ATOMS: atom_id res chain seq x y z
N MET A 1 -43.21 68.52 -9.18
CA MET A 1 -41.76 68.28 -9.14
C MET A 1 -41.49 67.20 -8.14
N SER A 2 -41.33 65.95 -8.60
CA SER A 2 -41.14 64.79 -7.72
C SER A 2 -39.71 64.29 -7.89
N HIS A 3 -38.93 64.34 -6.81
CA HIS A 3 -37.56 63.83 -6.77
C HIS A 3 -37.60 62.34 -6.49
N MET A 4 -37.27 61.52 -7.52
CA MET A 4 -37.00 60.11 -7.37
C MET A 4 -35.58 59.93 -6.79
N LYS A 5 -35.49 59.41 -5.56
CA LYS A 5 -34.22 58.96 -4.98
C LYS A 5 -33.93 57.53 -5.46
N SER A 6 -32.86 57.38 -6.25
CA SER A 6 -32.31 56.10 -6.65
C SER A 6 -31.54 55.51 -5.50
N THR A 7 -32.01 54.38 -4.97
CA THR A 7 -31.29 53.57 -3.99
C THR A 7 -30.48 52.52 -4.72
N SER A 8 -29.16 52.75 -4.81
CA SER A 8 -28.19 51.75 -5.32
C SER A 8 -27.97 50.67 -4.27
N GLN A 9 -28.51 49.47 -4.51
CA GLN A 9 -28.20 48.28 -3.73
C GLN A 9 -26.85 47.74 -4.16
N LYS A 10 -25.88 47.83 -3.24
CA LYS A 10 -24.58 47.16 -3.36
C LYS A 10 -24.78 45.68 -3.06
N ILE A 11 -24.77 44.84 -4.07
CA ILE A 11 -24.72 43.37 -3.92
C ILE A 11 -23.26 42.98 -3.54
N THR A 12 -23.05 42.67 -2.27
CA THR A 12 -21.78 42.12 -1.82
C THR A 12 -21.75 40.60 -2.14
N LEU A 13 -21.02 40.22 -3.17
CA LEU A 13 -20.80 38.81 -3.50
C LEU A 13 -19.83 38.22 -2.46
N LEU A 14 -20.36 37.45 -1.51
CA LEU A 14 -19.56 36.68 -0.57
C LEU A 14 -19.10 35.40 -1.28
N ALA A 15 -17.87 35.40 -1.79
CA ALA A 15 -17.24 34.21 -2.34
C ALA A 15 -16.89 33.25 -1.19
N ALA A 16 -17.71 32.22 -0.97
CA ALA A 16 -17.39 31.12 -0.07
C ALA A 16 -16.27 30.27 -0.69
N LEU A 17 -15.05 30.45 -0.21
CA LEU A 17 -13.93 29.54 -0.47
C LEU A 17 -14.24 28.21 0.23
N ILE A 18 -14.79 27.25 -0.48
CA ILE A 18 -14.88 25.86 -0.04
C ILE A 18 -13.47 25.30 -0.16
N GLY A 19 -12.71 25.41 0.92
CA GLY A 19 -11.43 24.71 1.07
C GLY A 19 -11.70 23.22 1.16
N THR A 20 -11.50 22.47 0.09
CA THR A 20 -11.42 21.01 0.15
C THR A 20 -10.15 20.64 0.89
N SER A 21 -10.27 20.37 2.20
CA SER A 21 -9.19 19.78 2.98
C SER A 21 -8.99 18.37 2.47
N PHE A 22 -7.96 18.14 1.66
CA PHE A 22 -7.45 16.80 1.40
C PHE A 22 -6.79 16.30 2.70
N SER A 23 -7.52 15.51 3.46
CA SER A 23 -6.90 14.73 4.54
C SER A 23 -6.00 13.69 3.89
N LEU A 24 -4.69 13.87 3.99
CA LEU A 24 -3.73 12.80 3.73
C LEU A 24 -3.98 11.74 4.81
N MET A 25 -4.59 10.64 4.42
CA MET A 25 -4.78 9.50 5.32
C MET A 25 -3.48 8.67 5.31
N ALA A 26 -2.99 8.36 6.50
CA ALA A 26 -1.89 7.41 6.67
C ALA A 26 -2.29 6.02 6.13
N ALA A 27 -1.30 5.21 5.78
CA ALA A 27 -1.54 3.83 5.35
C ALA A 27 -2.32 3.04 6.40
N ASP A 28 -3.17 2.11 5.94
CA ASP A 28 -3.97 1.26 6.81
C ASP A 28 -3.05 0.37 7.69
N LEU A 29 -3.51 0.00 8.89
CA LEU A 29 -2.74 -0.83 9.84
C LEU A 29 -2.34 -2.20 9.28
N ASP A 30 -3.05 -2.67 8.27
CA ASP A 30 -2.74 -3.92 7.57
C ASP A 30 -1.70 -3.75 6.45
N MET A 31 -1.09 -2.54 6.31
CA MET A 31 -0.07 -2.25 5.32
C MET A 31 1.31 -2.03 5.95
N SER A 32 2.32 -2.74 5.44
CA SER A 32 3.72 -2.56 5.83
C SER A 32 4.36 -1.47 4.97
N VAL A 33 4.54 -0.29 5.56
CA VAL A 33 5.07 0.89 4.88
C VAL A 33 6.18 1.55 5.69
N ASP A 34 6.92 2.46 5.08
CA ASP A 34 7.85 3.35 5.79
C ASP A 34 7.14 4.58 6.38
N SER A 35 7.91 5.53 6.89
CA SER A 35 7.38 6.78 7.48
C SER A 35 6.74 7.73 6.46
N ASN A 36 6.87 7.45 5.16
CA ASN A 36 6.27 8.22 4.07
C ASN A 36 5.12 7.44 3.40
N ASP A 37 4.59 6.43 4.06
CA ASP A 37 3.57 5.50 3.55
C ASP A 37 4.00 4.72 2.29
N LEU A 38 5.32 4.62 2.02
CA LEU A 38 5.86 3.91 0.86
C LEU A 38 5.94 2.40 1.13
N ALA A 39 5.25 1.63 0.29
CA ALA A 39 5.24 0.17 0.33
C ALA A 39 6.48 -0.43 -0.35
N ILE A 40 6.89 -1.61 0.09
CA ILE A 40 7.96 -2.44 -0.49
C ILE A 40 9.27 -1.66 -0.70
N LYS A 41 9.54 -0.66 0.14
CA LYS A 41 10.71 0.24 -0.02
C LYS A 41 10.85 0.82 -1.45
N GLY A 42 9.71 1.00 -2.15
CA GLY A 42 9.64 1.56 -3.50
C GLY A 42 9.98 0.58 -4.63
N TYR A 43 10.00 -0.72 -4.37
CA TYR A 43 10.06 -1.74 -5.43
C TYR A 43 8.70 -1.89 -6.11
N ASP A 44 8.73 -2.17 -7.42
CA ASP A 44 7.56 -2.33 -8.27
C ASP A 44 6.88 -3.67 -8.00
N PRO A 45 5.64 -3.70 -7.47
CA PRO A 45 4.96 -4.95 -7.15
C PRO A 45 4.62 -5.80 -8.39
N VAL A 46 4.41 -5.18 -9.56
CA VAL A 46 4.11 -5.90 -10.82
C VAL A 46 5.33 -6.63 -11.35
N ALA A 47 6.52 -6.05 -11.18
CA ALA A 47 7.76 -6.62 -11.68
C ALA A 47 8.09 -8.01 -11.09
N TYR A 48 7.62 -8.31 -9.87
CA TYR A 48 7.82 -9.63 -9.26
C TYR A 48 7.16 -10.77 -10.02
N PHE A 49 6.13 -10.48 -10.81
CA PHE A 49 5.40 -11.48 -11.60
C PHE A 49 5.99 -11.66 -13.01
N ALA A 50 6.85 -10.75 -13.42
CA ALA A 50 7.67 -10.91 -14.61
C ALA A 50 8.92 -11.77 -14.29
N ASN A 51 9.54 -12.34 -15.30
CA ASN A 51 10.71 -13.21 -15.13
C ASN A 51 11.98 -12.47 -14.65
N GLU A 52 11.92 -11.16 -14.49
CA GLU A 52 13.05 -10.31 -14.11
C GLU A 52 13.25 -10.17 -12.59
N GLY A 53 12.22 -10.54 -11.78
CA GLY A 53 12.26 -10.44 -10.33
C GLY A 53 12.09 -8.99 -9.82
N PRO A 54 12.61 -8.67 -8.61
CA PRO A 54 12.38 -7.37 -7.99
C PRO A 54 13.10 -6.25 -8.75
N VAL A 55 12.32 -5.24 -9.17
CA VAL A 55 12.80 -4.04 -9.86
C VAL A 55 12.44 -2.82 -9.05
N LYS A 56 13.39 -1.88 -8.90
CA LYS A 56 13.14 -0.61 -8.22
C LYS A 56 12.20 0.25 -9.06
N GLY A 57 11.11 0.70 -8.46
CA GLY A 57 10.24 1.71 -9.06
C GLY A 57 10.78 3.13 -8.89
N THR A 58 10.10 4.10 -9.47
CA THR A 58 10.39 5.53 -9.35
C THR A 58 9.17 6.28 -8.83
N SER A 59 9.40 7.45 -8.23
CA SER A 59 8.31 8.35 -7.80
C SER A 59 7.55 9.02 -8.97
N GLU A 60 8.02 8.84 -10.20
CA GLU A 60 7.34 9.32 -11.41
C GLU A 60 6.07 8.51 -11.70
N PHE A 61 6.11 7.20 -11.43
CA PHE A 61 4.98 6.30 -11.63
C PHE A 61 4.50 5.76 -10.29
N THR A 62 3.40 6.29 -9.77
CA THR A 62 2.86 5.91 -8.46
C THR A 62 1.39 5.52 -8.52
N ALA A 63 0.96 4.67 -7.60
CA ALA A 63 -0.43 4.39 -7.30
C ALA A 63 -0.61 4.23 -5.79
N THR A 64 -1.83 4.48 -5.31
CA THR A 64 -2.19 4.28 -3.90
C THR A 64 -3.16 3.11 -3.78
N TYR A 65 -2.90 2.24 -2.81
CA TYR A 65 -3.79 1.14 -2.44
C TYR A 65 -3.81 0.99 -0.92
N LYS A 66 -4.99 1.00 -0.31
CA LYS A 66 -5.17 1.03 1.15
C LYS A 66 -4.31 2.11 1.84
N ASN A 67 -4.32 3.30 1.27
CA ASN A 67 -3.52 4.46 1.68
C ASN A 67 -1.99 4.25 1.67
N ALA A 68 -1.49 3.11 1.22
CA ALA A 68 -0.08 2.87 0.96
C ALA A 68 0.31 3.31 -0.46
N ILE A 69 1.48 3.90 -0.60
CA ILE A 69 2.02 4.39 -1.88
C ILE A 69 2.92 3.31 -2.49
N TYR A 70 2.66 2.97 -3.74
CA TYR A 70 3.48 2.07 -4.53
C TYR A 70 4.19 2.81 -5.64
N ASN A 71 5.47 2.52 -5.86
CA ASN A 71 6.26 3.01 -6.98
C ASN A 71 6.37 1.92 -8.06
N PHE A 72 6.42 2.36 -9.32
CA PHE A 72 6.50 1.46 -10.48
C PHE A 72 7.68 1.84 -11.37
N ALA A 73 8.20 0.85 -12.09
CA ALA A 73 9.30 1.06 -13.04
C ALA A 73 8.81 1.68 -14.36
N SER A 74 7.50 1.56 -14.65
CA SER A 74 6.87 2.09 -15.87
C SER A 74 5.43 2.53 -15.63
N SER A 75 4.90 3.33 -16.57
CA SER A 75 3.48 3.71 -16.59
C SER A 75 2.58 2.49 -16.81
N GLU A 76 3.04 1.52 -17.60
CA GLU A 76 2.31 0.28 -17.92
C GLU A 76 2.10 -0.55 -16.65
N ASN A 77 3.15 -0.79 -15.86
CA ASN A 77 3.05 -1.52 -14.58
C ASN A 77 2.14 -0.81 -13.59
N ARG A 78 2.25 0.54 -13.49
CA ARG A 78 1.34 1.34 -12.67
C ARG A 78 -0.12 1.14 -13.07
N ASP A 79 -0.42 1.18 -14.35
CA ASP A 79 -1.79 1.10 -14.87
C ASP A 79 -2.34 -0.33 -14.71
N GLU A 80 -1.50 -1.34 -14.87
CA GLU A 80 -1.83 -2.74 -14.60
C GLU A 80 -2.16 -2.95 -13.11
N PHE A 81 -1.36 -2.40 -12.21
CA PHE A 81 -1.65 -2.43 -10.78
C PHE A 81 -2.97 -1.73 -10.44
N ARG A 82 -3.22 -0.53 -11.01
CA ARG A 82 -4.46 0.21 -10.79
C ARG A 82 -5.71 -0.56 -11.22
N ALA A 83 -5.60 -1.33 -12.29
CA ALA A 83 -6.70 -2.16 -12.79
C ALA A 83 -7.06 -3.30 -11.84
N ASN A 84 -6.07 -3.90 -11.15
CA ASN A 84 -6.28 -4.98 -10.19
C ASN A 84 -5.18 -5.01 -9.11
N PRO A 85 -5.21 -4.10 -8.13
CA PRO A 85 -4.15 -4.00 -7.13
C PRO A 85 -4.02 -5.27 -6.26
N GLU A 86 -5.11 -6.00 -6.01
CA GLU A 86 -5.09 -7.23 -5.20
C GLU A 86 -4.28 -8.36 -5.87
N ALA A 87 -4.19 -8.37 -7.20
CA ALA A 87 -3.42 -9.38 -7.93
C ALA A 87 -1.90 -9.20 -7.73
N TYR A 88 -1.44 -7.97 -7.49
CA TYR A 88 -0.02 -7.60 -7.47
C TYR A 88 0.48 -7.18 -6.09
N ALA A 89 -0.37 -6.63 -5.24
CA ALA A 89 0.02 -6.25 -3.89
C ALA A 89 0.51 -7.48 -3.11
N PRO A 90 1.57 -7.35 -2.30
CA PRO A 90 2.06 -8.47 -1.51
C PRO A 90 1.02 -8.91 -0.49
N GLN A 91 0.99 -10.22 -0.22
CA GLN A 91 0.12 -10.81 0.80
C GLN A 91 0.45 -10.23 2.17
N TYR A 92 -0.53 -10.21 3.05
CA TYR A 92 -0.42 -9.68 4.41
C TYR A 92 0.05 -8.21 4.44
N GLY A 93 -0.39 -7.42 3.46
CA GLY A 93 -0.01 -6.00 3.35
C GLY A 93 1.49 -5.76 3.16
N GLY A 94 2.27 -6.77 2.80
CA GLY A 94 3.73 -6.69 2.68
C GLY A 94 4.48 -6.95 3.98
N TYR A 95 3.80 -7.39 5.05
CA TYR A 95 4.47 -7.93 6.23
C TYR A 95 5.10 -9.29 5.95
N CYS A 96 6.11 -9.66 6.75
CA CYS A 96 6.82 -10.92 6.64
C CYS A 96 5.87 -12.12 6.73
N ALA A 97 5.78 -12.93 5.67
CA ALA A 97 4.88 -14.08 5.62
C ALA A 97 5.18 -15.10 6.73
N PHE A 98 6.46 -15.39 7.00
CA PHE A 98 6.86 -16.25 8.13
C PHE A 98 6.48 -15.62 9.47
N GLY A 99 6.66 -14.30 9.63
CA GLY A 99 6.25 -13.58 10.84
C GLY A 99 4.75 -13.68 11.08
N VAL A 100 3.93 -13.49 10.05
CA VAL A 100 2.46 -13.61 10.14
C VAL A 100 2.04 -15.04 10.50
N ALA A 101 2.72 -16.06 9.97
CA ALA A 101 2.52 -17.45 10.39
C ALA A 101 2.80 -17.66 11.89
N MET A 102 3.68 -16.85 12.49
CA MET A 102 3.97 -16.84 13.93
C MET A 102 3.11 -15.84 14.73
N GLY A 103 2.10 -15.23 14.12
CA GLY A 103 1.24 -14.24 14.77
C GLY A 103 1.89 -12.88 14.98
N LYS A 104 2.91 -12.52 14.18
CA LYS A 104 3.69 -11.28 14.30
C LYS A 104 3.69 -10.49 12.99
N LYS A 105 3.93 -9.20 13.10
CA LYS A 105 4.12 -8.29 11.96
C LYS A 105 5.55 -7.76 11.95
N PHE A 106 6.37 -8.22 11.01
CA PHE A 106 7.72 -7.70 10.78
C PHE A 106 7.81 -7.04 9.41
N LYS A 107 8.63 -6.00 9.30
CA LYS A 107 9.00 -5.40 8.01
C LYS A 107 9.76 -6.41 7.17
N THR A 108 9.84 -6.16 5.88
CA THR A 108 10.39 -7.11 4.91
C THR A 108 11.56 -6.53 4.12
N ASP A 109 12.36 -7.44 3.58
CA ASP A 109 13.33 -7.16 2.54
C ASP A 109 12.68 -7.43 1.17
N PRO A 110 12.60 -6.45 0.27
CA PRO A 110 12.07 -6.64 -1.09
C PRO A 110 12.77 -7.74 -1.89
N LEU A 111 14.00 -8.07 -1.54
CA LEU A 111 14.78 -9.14 -2.20
C LEU A 111 14.48 -10.52 -1.61
N ALA A 112 13.82 -10.63 -0.46
CA ALA A 112 13.40 -11.88 0.16
C ALA A 112 11.95 -12.21 -0.23
N TRP A 113 11.72 -12.61 -1.45
CA TRP A 113 10.42 -12.75 -2.09
C TRP A 113 10.18 -14.13 -2.71
N LYS A 114 8.90 -14.47 -2.89
CA LYS A 114 8.44 -15.59 -3.69
C LYS A 114 7.06 -15.29 -4.25
N VAL A 115 6.84 -15.59 -5.51
CA VAL A 115 5.49 -15.75 -6.07
C VAL A 115 5.11 -17.21 -5.95
N GLU A 116 4.05 -17.51 -5.23
CA GLU A 116 3.51 -18.85 -5.01
C GLU A 116 2.02 -18.83 -5.32
N ASP A 117 1.55 -19.72 -6.18
CA ASP A 117 0.15 -19.77 -6.62
C ASP A 117 -0.40 -18.40 -7.10
N GLY A 118 0.41 -17.64 -7.84
CA GLY A 118 0.04 -16.33 -8.36
C GLY A 118 -0.04 -15.21 -7.33
N LYS A 119 0.50 -15.41 -6.13
CA LYS A 119 0.52 -14.41 -5.04
C LYS A 119 1.93 -14.09 -4.62
N LEU A 120 2.18 -12.80 -4.35
CA LEU A 120 3.48 -12.32 -3.90
C LEU A 120 3.59 -12.42 -2.37
N TYR A 121 4.62 -13.10 -1.90
CA TYR A 121 4.99 -13.20 -0.50
C TYR A 121 6.36 -12.59 -0.26
N LEU A 122 6.48 -11.79 0.80
CA LEU A 122 7.73 -11.18 1.23
C LEU A 122 8.13 -11.73 2.60
N ASN A 123 9.42 -11.79 2.86
CA ASN A 123 9.96 -12.21 4.15
C ASN A 123 10.92 -11.16 4.73
N LEU A 124 11.25 -11.28 6.01
CA LEU A 124 12.08 -10.33 6.75
C LEU A 124 13.46 -10.17 6.09
N ASP A 125 14.08 -11.29 5.71
CA ASP A 125 15.37 -11.38 5.04
C ASP A 125 15.51 -12.75 4.34
N LYS A 126 16.64 -12.96 3.68
CA LYS A 126 16.93 -14.21 2.96
C LYS A 126 17.02 -15.44 3.87
N SER A 127 17.47 -15.30 5.11
CA SER A 127 17.57 -16.41 6.04
C SER A 127 16.18 -16.86 6.52
N VAL A 128 15.30 -15.92 6.80
CA VAL A 128 13.89 -16.18 7.13
C VAL A 128 13.14 -16.75 5.93
N GLN A 129 13.38 -16.21 4.74
CA GLN A 129 12.82 -16.77 3.50
C GLN A 129 13.20 -18.25 3.32
N LYS A 130 14.48 -18.60 3.54
CA LYS A 130 14.93 -19.99 3.43
C LYS A 130 14.15 -20.92 4.36
N ARG A 131 13.92 -20.51 5.61
CA ARG A 131 13.11 -21.26 6.58
C ARG A 131 11.64 -21.38 6.13
N TRP A 132 11.07 -20.29 5.62
CA TRP A 132 9.71 -20.28 5.11
C TRP A 132 9.54 -21.24 3.92
N LEU A 133 10.54 -21.36 3.05
CA LEU A 133 10.54 -22.26 1.90
C LEU A 133 10.61 -23.75 2.29
N GLU A 134 10.99 -24.10 3.52
CA GLU A 134 11.03 -25.49 3.99
C GLU A 134 9.63 -26.11 4.10
N ASN A 135 8.59 -25.28 4.38
CA ASN A 135 7.20 -25.73 4.47
C ASN A 135 6.21 -24.61 4.09
N THR A 136 6.33 -24.10 2.89
CA THR A 136 5.63 -22.91 2.38
C THR A 136 4.11 -23.00 2.56
N GLN A 137 3.50 -24.15 2.22
CA GLN A 137 2.04 -24.30 2.26
C GLN A 137 1.49 -24.27 3.68
N GLU A 138 2.16 -24.90 4.64
CA GLU A 138 1.76 -24.86 6.04
C GLU A 138 1.88 -23.43 6.59
N PHE A 139 2.99 -22.74 6.34
CA PHE A 139 3.15 -21.36 6.78
C PHE A 139 2.14 -20.41 6.15
N ILE A 140 1.72 -20.64 4.90
CA ILE A 140 0.64 -19.86 4.28
C ILE A 140 -0.69 -20.13 4.98
N GLN A 141 -1.02 -21.37 5.32
CA GLN A 141 -2.25 -21.70 6.05
C GLN A 141 -2.29 -21.04 7.42
N ASP A 142 -1.21 -21.16 8.18
CA ASP A 142 -1.07 -20.52 9.49
C ASP A 142 -1.17 -19.00 9.39
N ALA A 143 -0.47 -18.40 8.43
CA ALA A 143 -0.50 -16.96 8.19
C ALA A 143 -1.92 -16.49 7.80
N ASN A 144 -2.63 -17.20 6.93
CA ASN A 144 -4.00 -16.87 6.56
C ASN A 144 -4.94 -16.89 7.77
N SER A 145 -4.79 -17.88 8.65
CA SER A 145 -5.56 -17.98 9.89
C SER A 145 -5.26 -16.81 10.83
N ASN A 146 -3.97 -16.56 11.10
CA ASN A 146 -3.54 -15.48 12.01
C ASN A 146 -3.89 -14.10 11.48
N TRP A 147 -3.79 -13.88 10.16
CA TRP A 147 -4.05 -12.58 9.53
C TRP A 147 -5.45 -12.06 9.82
N THR A 148 -6.44 -12.94 9.93
CA THR A 148 -7.83 -12.55 10.24
C THR A 148 -7.95 -11.77 11.54
N THR A 149 -7.09 -12.04 12.50
CA THR A 149 -7.09 -11.41 13.84
C THR A 149 -6.07 -10.30 13.98
N ILE A 150 -4.88 -10.46 13.39
CA ILE A 150 -3.77 -9.52 13.64
C ILE A 150 -3.71 -8.34 12.65
N LYS A 151 -4.40 -8.39 11.50
CA LYS A 151 -4.30 -7.36 10.45
C LYS A 151 -4.58 -5.94 10.97
N THR A 152 -5.53 -5.80 11.88
CA THR A 152 -5.90 -4.51 12.48
C THR A 152 -5.21 -4.19 13.80
N VAL A 153 -4.26 -5.04 14.22
CA VAL A 153 -3.46 -4.82 15.43
C VAL A 153 -2.14 -4.16 15.06
N GLU A 154 -1.76 -3.15 15.80
CA GLU A 154 -0.46 -2.48 15.62
C GLU A 154 0.69 -3.46 15.86
N ALA A 155 1.73 -3.41 15.00
CA ALA A 155 2.82 -4.39 15.01
C ALA A 155 3.53 -4.51 16.38
N TYR A 156 3.67 -3.41 17.11
CA TYR A 156 4.34 -3.40 18.42
C TYR A 156 3.53 -4.03 19.55
N LYS A 157 2.25 -4.35 19.32
CA LYS A 157 1.37 -5.00 20.29
C LYS A 157 1.32 -6.53 20.12
N LEU A 158 2.01 -7.08 19.11
CA LEU A 158 2.02 -8.50 18.78
C LEU A 158 3.28 -9.26 19.37
#